data_dc9a94aa41c0884bddd549a237025602
#
_entry.id   dc9a94aa41c0884bddd549a237025602
#
_cell.length_a   1.000
_cell.length_b   1.000
_cell.length_c   1.000
_cell.angle_alpha   90.00
_cell.angle_beta   90.00
_cell.angle_gamma   90.00
#
_symmetry.space_group_name_H-M   'P 1'
#
loop_
_entity.id
_entity.type
_entity.pdbx_description
1 polymer ?
#
loop_
_entity_poly.entity_id
_entity_poly.type
_entity_poly.pdbx_seq_one_letter_code
_entity_poly.pdbx_strand_id
1 'polypeptide(L)'
;MDDASVRWLLPRNQRLSAHLYETIGQPCAFTIRTAPSTAPFAHPALARLAVECLLEQRIKSSCQLEVYCVMPDHLHVVVTPSEDGASSVRFVDRFKG
;
A
#
# COMPACT_ATOMS: atom_id res chain seq x y z
N MET A 1 -13.83 -8.07 3.48
CA MET A 1 -13.40 -7.95 3.80
C MET A 1 -13.03 -7.56 3.67
N ASP A 2 -13.14 -7.44 3.85
CA ASP A 2 -12.68 -7.18 4.08
C ASP A 2 -11.75 -7.16 3.84
N ASP A 3 -11.73 -7.15 3.33
CA ASP A 3 -10.82 -7.23 3.35
C ASP A 3 -10.14 -6.67 4.06
N ALA A 4 -10.16 -6.69 4.15
CA ALA A 4 -9.70 -6.42 5.49
C ALA A 4 -8.27 -6.01 5.58
N SER A 5 -7.50 -6.40 4.60
CA SER A 5 -6.07 -6.15 4.62
C SER A 5 -5.73 -4.73 4.24
N VAL A 6 -6.58 -4.05 3.50
CA VAL A 6 -6.31 -2.66 3.11
C VAL A 6 -7.36 -1.76 3.71
N ARG A 7 -6.89 -0.68 4.32
CA ARG A 7 -7.75 0.35 4.84
C ARG A 7 -7.31 1.69 4.31
N TRP A 8 -8.26 2.47 3.85
CA TRP A 8 -7.98 3.85 3.47
C TRP A 8 -7.78 4.67 4.73
N LEU A 9 -6.90 5.65 4.69
CA LEU A 9 -6.65 6.52 5.84
C LEU A 9 -7.87 7.37 6.16
N LEU A 10 -8.69 7.67 5.17
CA LEU A 10 -9.89 8.45 5.36
C LEU A 10 -11.09 7.54 5.51
N PRO A 11 -12.12 7.96 6.25
CA PRO A 11 -13.39 7.24 6.26
C PRO A 11 -13.90 7.10 4.84
N ARG A 12 -14.78 6.09 4.64
CA ARG A 12 -15.28 5.79 3.30
C ARG A 12 -15.87 7.03 2.60
N ASN A 13 -16.63 7.85 3.33
CA ASN A 13 -17.26 9.01 2.75
C ASN A 13 -16.29 10.16 2.48
N GLN A 14 -15.04 10.02 2.89
CA GLN A 14 -14.00 11.01 2.67
C GLN A 14 -12.89 10.48 1.78
N ARG A 15 -13.12 9.32 1.18
CA ARG A 15 -12.14 8.73 0.28
C ARG A 15 -11.90 9.66 -0.90
N LEU A 16 -10.65 9.73 -1.33
CA LEU A 16 -10.29 10.53 -2.50
C LEU A 16 -11.00 9.99 -3.73
N SER A 17 -11.26 10.86 -4.71
CA SER A 17 -11.82 10.40 -5.97
C SER A 17 -10.83 9.52 -6.68
N ALA A 18 -11.34 8.59 -7.50
CA ALA A 18 -10.51 7.57 -8.13
C ALA A 18 -9.37 8.15 -8.95
N HIS A 19 -9.60 9.29 -9.63
CA HIS A 19 -8.56 9.83 -10.50
C HIS A 19 -7.35 10.34 -9.73
N LEU A 20 -7.49 10.68 -8.46
CA LEU A 20 -6.35 11.14 -7.65
C LEU A 20 -5.33 10.02 -7.45
N TYR A 21 -5.80 8.78 -7.40
CA TYR A 21 -4.89 7.63 -7.26
C TYR A 21 -4.14 7.34 -8.56
N GLU A 22 -4.54 7.97 -9.65
CA GLU A 22 -3.93 7.79 -10.96
C GLU A 22 -3.23 9.05 -11.46
N THR A 23 -3.21 10.10 -10.64
CA THR A 23 -2.59 11.36 -11.02
C THR A 23 -1.08 11.28 -10.80
N ILE A 24 -0.32 11.50 -11.86
CA ILE A 24 1.14 11.50 -11.77
C ILE A 24 1.57 12.57 -10.76
N GLY A 25 2.45 12.17 -9.86
CA GLY A 25 2.98 13.09 -8.87
C GLY A 25 2.14 13.26 -7.61
N GLN A 26 0.98 12.61 -7.54
CA GLN A 26 0.09 12.73 -6.40
C GLN A 26 0.40 11.66 -5.35
N PRO A 27 0.96 12.04 -4.18
CA PRO A 27 1.20 11.05 -3.12
C PRO A 27 -0.12 10.60 -2.51
N CYS A 28 -0.23 9.30 -2.30
CA CYS A 28 -1.41 8.72 -1.65
C CYS A 28 -0.93 7.79 -0.53
N ALA A 29 -1.50 7.96 0.65
CA ALA A 29 -1.11 7.19 1.83
C ALA A 29 -2.12 6.07 2.08
N PHE A 30 -1.60 4.89 2.42
CA PHE A 30 -2.43 3.72 2.69
C PHE A 30 -1.97 3.04 3.97
N THR A 31 -2.93 2.46 4.67
CA THR A 31 -2.65 1.54 5.78
C THR A 31 -3.09 0.15 5.32
N ILE A 32 -2.16 -0.80 5.32
CA ILE A 32 -2.45 -2.19 4.94
C ILE A 32 -2.38 -3.03 6.19
N ARG A 33 -3.50 -3.67 6.54
CA ARG A 33 -3.60 -4.44 7.77
C ARG A 33 -3.56 -5.93 7.46
N THR A 34 -2.98 -6.69 8.40
CA THR A 34 -3.00 -8.14 8.33
C THR A 34 -4.34 -8.66 8.88
N ALA A 35 -4.52 -9.97 8.84
CA ALA A 35 -5.73 -10.59 9.37
C ALA A 35 -5.91 -10.22 10.85
N PRO A 36 -7.15 -10.07 11.32
CA PRO A 36 -7.39 -9.72 12.72
C PRO A 36 -6.70 -10.70 13.69
N SER A 37 -6.20 -10.16 14.79
CA SER A 37 -5.55 -10.93 15.84
C SER A 37 -4.28 -11.64 15.40
N THR A 38 -3.64 -11.17 14.33
CA THR A 38 -2.34 -11.70 13.89
C THR A 38 -1.32 -10.59 13.90
N ALA A 39 -0.06 -10.97 13.99
CA ALA A 39 1.05 -10.01 13.95
C ALA A 39 2.23 -10.65 13.21
N PRO A 40 2.04 -10.96 11.90
CA PRO A 40 3.07 -11.68 11.16
C PRO A 40 4.38 -10.89 11.04
N PHE A 41 4.32 -9.56 11.02
CA PHE A 41 5.53 -8.76 10.85
C PHE A 41 6.32 -8.59 12.15
N ALA A 42 5.85 -9.19 13.24
CA ALA A 42 6.68 -9.33 14.43
C ALA A 42 7.84 -10.30 14.16
N HIS A 43 7.73 -11.13 13.13
CA HIS A 43 8.83 -12.00 12.69
C HIS A 43 9.70 -11.26 11.69
N PRO A 44 11.00 -11.08 11.98
CA PRO A 44 11.88 -10.31 11.10
C PRO A 44 11.90 -10.82 9.66
N ALA A 45 11.82 -12.13 9.45
CA ALA A 45 11.85 -12.70 8.10
C ALA A 45 10.62 -12.29 7.31
N LEU A 46 9.45 -12.26 7.94
CA LEU A 46 8.22 -11.86 7.26
C LEU A 46 8.18 -10.36 7.01
N ALA A 47 8.70 -9.57 7.96
CA ALA A 47 8.81 -8.13 7.76
C ALA A 47 9.73 -7.82 6.57
N ARG A 48 10.85 -8.52 6.47
CA ARG A 48 11.77 -8.35 5.36
C ARG A 48 11.12 -8.72 4.04
N LEU A 49 10.37 -9.82 4.02
CA LEU A 49 9.68 -10.26 2.81
C LEU A 49 8.67 -9.20 2.37
N ALA A 50 7.95 -8.59 3.31
CA ALA A 50 7.01 -7.53 2.96
C ALA A 50 7.71 -6.36 2.31
N VAL A 51 8.87 -5.95 2.83
CA VAL A 51 9.64 -4.85 2.24
C VAL A 51 10.09 -5.22 0.83
N GLU A 52 10.57 -6.44 0.64
CA GLU A 52 11.01 -6.89 -0.69
C GLU A 52 9.85 -6.86 -1.68
N CYS A 53 8.65 -7.26 -1.24
CA CYS A 53 7.48 -7.21 -2.10
C CYS A 53 7.08 -5.77 -2.46
N LEU A 54 7.19 -4.86 -1.51
CA LEU A 54 6.92 -3.45 -1.78
C LEU A 54 7.89 -2.90 -2.83
N LEU A 55 9.17 -3.22 -2.69
CA LEU A 55 10.19 -2.75 -3.64
C LEU A 55 9.97 -3.34 -5.02
N GLU A 56 9.52 -4.58 -5.09
CA GLU A 56 9.22 -5.21 -6.38
C GLU A 56 8.00 -4.55 -7.03
N GLN A 57 6.96 -4.27 -6.27
CA GLN A 57 5.78 -3.62 -6.80
C GLN A 57 6.06 -2.20 -7.29
N ARG A 58 7.01 -1.53 -6.67
CA ARG A 58 7.43 -0.20 -7.11
C ARG A 58 7.80 -0.21 -8.59
N ILE A 59 8.50 -1.25 -9.02
CA ILE A 59 8.93 -1.38 -10.41
C ILE A 59 7.76 -1.82 -11.29
N LYS A 60 7.01 -2.83 -10.86
CA LYS A 60 5.94 -3.40 -11.68
C LYS A 60 4.77 -2.45 -11.89
N SER A 61 4.52 -1.56 -10.93
CA SER A 61 3.35 -0.69 -10.97
C SER A 61 3.66 0.71 -11.45
N SER A 62 4.91 0.99 -11.80
CA SER A 62 5.34 2.33 -12.24
C SER A 62 4.95 3.41 -11.24
N CYS A 63 5.10 3.10 -9.97
CA CYS A 63 4.83 4.03 -8.89
C CYS A 63 6.09 4.24 -8.08
N GLN A 64 6.21 5.44 -7.53
CA GLN A 64 7.29 5.73 -6.62
C GLN A 64 6.82 5.42 -5.19
N LEU A 65 7.62 4.65 -4.47
CA LEU A 65 7.36 4.36 -3.07
C LEU A 65 8.11 5.40 -2.24
N GLU A 66 7.37 6.38 -1.72
CA GLU A 66 7.98 7.51 -1.02
C GLU A 66 8.42 7.13 0.38
N VAL A 67 7.55 6.43 1.09
CA VAL A 67 7.78 6.09 2.50
C VAL A 67 7.10 4.76 2.78
N TYR A 68 7.69 3.97 3.66
CA TYR A 68 6.99 2.82 4.23
C TYR A 68 7.41 2.65 5.68
N CYS A 69 6.51 2.04 6.46
CA CYS A 69 6.77 1.73 7.85
C CYS A 69 6.06 0.43 8.18
N VAL A 70 6.83 -0.58 8.59
CA VAL A 70 6.29 -1.91 8.88
C VAL A 70 6.10 -2.06 10.38
N MET A 71 4.84 -2.28 10.78
CA MET A 71 4.47 -2.53 12.17
C MET A 71 4.10 -4.01 12.30
N PRO A 72 4.04 -4.57 13.53
CA PRO A 72 3.79 -6.01 13.66
C PRO A 72 2.54 -6.53 12.94
N ASP A 73 1.46 -5.76 12.90
CA ASP A 73 0.18 -6.22 12.36
C ASP A 73 -0.34 -5.32 11.23
N HIS A 74 0.47 -4.39 10.73
CA HIS A 74 0.07 -3.53 9.62
C HIS A 74 1.30 -2.84 9.06
N LEU A 75 1.11 -2.18 7.93
CA LEU A 75 2.15 -1.32 7.40
C LEU A 75 1.52 -0.07 6.78
N HIS A 76 2.31 0.99 6.74
CA HIS A 76 1.93 2.25 6.14
C HIS A 76 2.81 2.47 4.91
N VAL A 77 2.20 2.95 3.82
CA VAL A 77 2.96 3.30 2.62
C VAL A 77 2.43 4.62 2.07
N VAL A 78 3.33 5.35 1.43
CA VAL A 78 2.96 6.51 0.62
C VAL A 78 3.46 6.22 -0.78
N VAL A 79 2.55 6.21 -1.74
CA VAL A 79 2.83 5.78 -3.11
C VAL A 79 2.40 6.89 -4.07
N THR A 80 3.25 7.17 -5.05
CA THR A 80 3.00 8.24 -6.02
C THR A 80 3.09 7.65 -7.43
N PRO A 81 2.03 7.75 -8.26
CA PRO A 81 2.13 7.33 -9.65
C PRO A 81 3.18 8.16 -10.39
N SER A 82 4.02 7.50 -11.19
CA SER A 82 5.11 8.18 -11.88
C SER A 82 4.98 8.16 -13.40
N GLU A 83 3.99 7.45 -13.95
CA GLU A 83 3.77 7.35 -15.39
C GLU A 83 2.29 7.28 -15.68
N ASP A 84 1.91 7.62 -16.92
CA ASP A 84 0.54 7.45 -17.37
C ASP A 84 0.12 5.99 -17.22
N GLY A 85 -1.09 5.79 -16.72
CA GLY A 85 -1.61 4.44 -16.51
C GLY A 85 -1.26 3.82 -15.18
N ALA A 86 -0.34 4.42 -14.43
CA ALA A 86 -0.01 3.95 -13.10
C ALA A 86 -1.10 4.34 -12.10
N SER A 87 -1.32 3.49 -11.10
CA SER A 87 -2.33 3.72 -10.08
C SER A 87 -1.80 3.29 -8.72
N SER A 88 -1.89 4.18 -7.73
CA SER A 88 -1.47 3.85 -6.38
C SER A 88 -2.37 2.78 -5.77
N VAL A 89 -3.67 2.78 -6.12
CA VAL A 89 -4.59 1.72 -5.68
C VAL A 89 -4.15 0.38 -6.23
N ARG A 90 -3.79 0.34 -7.51
CA ARG A 90 -3.35 -0.91 -8.14
C ARG A 90 -2.06 -1.42 -7.52
N PHE A 91 -1.16 -0.50 -7.15
CA PHE A 91 0.05 -0.86 -6.43
C PHE A 91 -0.30 -1.65 -5.16
N VAL A 92 -1.22 -1.09 -4.35
CA VAL A 92 -1.60 -1.72 -3.09
C VAL A 92 -2.30 -3.05 -3.33
N ASP A 93 -3.21 -3.10 -4.31
CA ASP A 93 -3.93 -4.33 -4.62
C ASP A 93 -2.99 -5.45 -5.05
N ARG A 94 -2.00 -5.12 -5.89
CA ARG A 94 -1.03 -6.11 -6.34
C ARG A 94 -0.11 -6.55 -5.22
N PHE A 95 0.24 -5.63 -4.33
CA PHE A 95 1.06 -5.98 -3.17
C PHE A 95 0.35 -6.98 -2.28
N LYS A 96 -0.94 -6.80 -2.06
CA LYS A 96 -1.70 -7.71 -1.22
C LYS A 96 -1.78 -9.12 -1.82
N GLY A 97 -1.67 -9.19 -3.08
CA GLY A 97 -1.70 -10.44 -3.77
C GLY A 97 -2.96 -10.74 -4.43
#